data_0d8151920d38de7188e5029c4d5048a6
#
_entry.id   0d8151920d38de7188e5029c4d5048a6
#
_cell.length_a   1.000
_cell.length_b   1.000
_cell.length_c   1.000
_cell.angle_alpha   90.00
_cell.angle_beta   90.00
_cell.angle_gamma   90.00
#
_symmetry.space_group_name_H-M   'P 1'
#
loop_
_entity.id
_entity.type
_entity.pdbx_description
1 polymer ?
#
loop_
_entity_poly.entity_id
_entity_poly.type
_entity_poly.pdbx_seq_one_letter_code
_entity_poly.pdbx_strand_id
1 'polypeptide(L)'
;KGANAYLKRQYKTVGVIFAIIAVVLAVLAYVPWINGQGLVSKFVPFAFITGGFYSCLAGFIGMRIATSSNARTANAASESLNRGLRVAISSGSVMGFTVVGLGMLDITIWFFLLRYAFGIDDPVALGNIMVMNGMGASFMALFARVGGGIYTKAADVGADLVGKVEAGIPEDDPRNPATIADNVGDNVGDVA
;
A
#
# COMPACT_ATOMS: atom_id res chain seq x y z
N LYS A 1 17.22 -1.81 -4.41
CA LYS A 1 17.16 -3.26 -4.09
C LYS A 1 16.48 -3.51 -2.74
N GLY A 2 16.83 -2.77 -1.68
CA GLY A 2 16.26 -2.91 -0.34
C GLY A 2 14.75 -2.73 -0.29
N ALA A 3 14.21 -1.66 -0.87
CA ALA A 3 12.77 -1.40 -0.94
C ALA A 3 11.98 -2.56 -1.61
N ASN A 4 12.53 -3.12 -2.70
CA ASN A 4 11.91 -4.28 -3.35
C ASN A 4 11.94 -5.56 -2.49
N ALA A 5 13.01 -5.77 -1.73
CA ALA A 5 13.12 -6.89 -0.79
C ALA A 5 12.10 -6.74 0.34
N TYR A 6 11.96 -5.53 0.89
CA TYR A 6 10.96 -5.20 1.89
C TYR A 6 9.53 -5.46 1.37
N LEU A 7 9.15 -4.89 0.21
CA LEU A 7 7.82 -5.08 -0.38
C LEU A 7 7.49 -6.56 -0.58
N LYS A 8 8.46 -7.34 -1.09
CA LYS A 8 8.26 -8.79 -1.28
C LYS A 8 7.98 -9.51 0.04
N ARG A 9 8.68 -9.16 1.10
CA ARG A 9 8.48 -9.75 2.43
C ARG A 9 7.13 -9.34 3.02
N GLN A 10 6.82 -8.06 2.94
CA GLN A 10 5.58 -7.50 3.47
C GLN A 10 4.36 -8.06 2.77
N TYR A 11 4.31 -8.04 1.45
CA TYR A 11 3.19 -8.57 0.69
C TYR A 11 2.97 -10.07 0.93
N LYS A 12 4.03 -10.84 1.18
CA LYS A 12 3.89 -12.24 1.59
C LYS A 12 3.17 -12.38 2.93
N THR A 13 3.53 -11.56 3.92
CA THR A 13 2.94 -11.61 5.27
C THR A 13 1.51 -11.07 5.27
N VAL A 14 1.31 -9.89 4.69
CA VAL A 14 -0.02 -9.26 4.60
C VAL A 14 -0.96 -10.09 3.73
N GLY A 15 -0.46 -10.69 2.65
CA GLY A 15 -1.23 -11.54 1.77
C GLY A 15 -1.84 -12.77 2.47
N VAL A 16 -1.14 -13.34 3.44
CA VAL A 16 -1.70 -14.44 4.25
C VAL A 16 -2.88 -13.96 5.10
N ILE A 17 -2.72 -12.83 5.80
CA ILE A 17 -3.80 -12.25 6.62
C ILE A 17 -4.98 -11.86 5.73
N PHE A 18 -4.69 -11.23 4.60
CA PHE A 18 -5.69 -10.83 3.62
C PHE A 18 -6.48 -12.02 3.05
N ALA A 19 -5.79 -13.13 2.76
CA ALA A 19 -6.42 -14.36 2.31
C ALA A 19 -7.32 -14.98 3.39
N ILE A 20 -6.91 -14.97 4.65
CA ILE A 20 -7.74 -15.44 5.76
C ILE A 20 -9.04 -14.62 5.84
N ILE A 21 -8.95 -13.29 5.76
CA ILE A 21 -10.14 -12.42 5.79
C ILE A 21 -11.02 -12.66 4.57
N ALA A 22 -10.45 -12.82 3.39
CA ALA A 22 -11.21 -13.14 2.18
C ALA A 22 -11.96 -14.47 2.30
N VAL A 23 -11.34 -15.49 2.92
CA VAL A 23 -11.99 -16.78 3.22
C VAL A 23 -13.13 -16.59 4.22
N VAL A 24 -12.93 -15.83 5.30
CA VAL A 24 -13.98 -15.54 6.27
C VAL A 24 -15.17 -14.83 5.58
N LEU A 25 -14.89 -13.82 4.76
CA LEU A 25 -15.95 -13.14 3.97
C LEU A 25 -16.66 -14.09 3.01
N ALA A 26 -15.93 -15.01 2.39
CA ALA A 26 -16.53 -16.04 1.52
C ALA A 26 -17.44 -17.00 2.33
N VAL A 27 -17.02 -17.41 3.51
CA VAL A 27 -17.87 -18.23 4.40
C VAL A 27 -19.13 -17.47 4.78
N LEU A 28 -19.02 -16.21 5.16
CA LEU A 28 -20.18 -15.38 5.50
C LEU A 28 -21.13 -15.13 4.31
N ALA A 29 -20.59 -15.11 3.08
CA ALA A 29 -21.36 -14.88 1.87
C ALA A 29 -22.07 -16.14 1.33
N TYR A 30 -21.41 -17.29 1.43
CA TYR A 30 -21.86 -18.51 0.75
C TYR A 30 -22.48 -19.56 1.65
N VAL A 31 -22.15 -19.55 2.96
CA VAL A 31 -22.77 -20.49 3.90
C VAL A 31 -24.14 -19.94 4.32
N PRO A 32 -25.21 -20.74 4.26
CA PRO A 32 -26.55 -20.32 4.64
C PRO A 32 -26.64 -20.25 6.18
N TRP A 33 -26.57 -19.04 6.74
CA TRP A 33 -26.63 -18.80 8.19
C TRP A 33 -28.05 -18.58 8.69
N ILE A 34 -28.81 -17.73 8.01
CA ILE A 34 -30.17 -17.33 8.43
C ILE A 34 -31.10 -17.45 7.24
N ASN A 35 -32.24 -18.14 7.43
CA ASN A 35 -33.26 -18.36 6.38
C ASN A 35 -32.73 -18.87 5.04
N GLY A 36 -31.62 -19.63 5.06
CA GLY A 36 -31.00 -20.18 3.83
C GLY A 36 -30.20 -19.16 3.00
N GLN A 37 -29.91 -17.99 3.56
CA GLN A 37 -29.14 -16.93 2.88
C GLN A 37 -27.80 -16.66 3.60
N GLY A 38 -26.82 -16.17 2.87
CA GLY A 38 -25.58 -15.63 3.44
C GLY A 38 -25.81 -14.32 4.19
N LEU A 39 -24.94 -14.01 5.14
CA LEU A 39 -25.00 -12.77 5.91
C LEU A 39 -24.61 -11.52 5.10
N VAL A 40 -23.84 -11.73 4.03
CA VAL A 40 -23.38 -10.67 3.14
C VAL A 40 -23.58 -11.08 1.68
N SER A 41 -23.59 -10.12 0.77
CA SER A 41 -23.73 -10.38 -0.67
C SER A 41 -22.58 -11.29 -1.18
N LYS A 42 -22.91 -12.17 -2.12
CA LYS A 42 -21.95 -13.09 -2.79
C LYS A 42 -20.82 -12.36 -3.50
N PHE A 43 -20.99 -11.09 -3.81
CA PHE A 43 -19.98 -10.24 -4.47
C PHE A 43 -18.97 -9.62 -3.51
N VAL A 44 -19.29 -9.57 -2.21
CA VAL A 44 -18.44 -8.95 -1.17
C VAL A 44 -17.01 -9.52 -1.12
N PRO A 45 -16.78 -10.84 -1.13
CA PRO A 45 -15.42 -11.37 -1.10
C PRO A 45 -14.58 -10.95 -2.32
N PHE A 46 -15.21 -10.92 -3.50
CA PHE A 46 -14.54 -10.51 -4.73
C PHE A 46 -14.23 -9.01 -4.73
N ALA A 47 -15.17 -8.19 -4.30
CA ALA A 47 -14.98 -6.75 -4.17
C ALA A 47 -13.83 -6.44 -3.20
N PHE A 48 -13.78 -7.11 -2.05
CA PHE A 48 -12.70 -6.99 -1.08
C PHE A 48 -11.33 -7.36 -1.69
N ILE A 49 -11.26 -8.46 -2.43
CA ILE A 49 -10.02 -8.94 -3.08
C ILE A 49 -9.54 -7.95 -4.14
N THR A 50 -10.42 -7.44 -5.00
CA THR A 50 -10.04 -6.50 -6.05
C THR A 50 -9.58 -5.17 -5.47
N GLY A 51 -10.26 -4.62 -4.47
CA GLY A 51 -9.84 -3.42 -3.77
C GLY A 51 -8.43 -3.55 -3.19
N GLY A 52 -8.14 -4.66 -2.50
CA GLY A 52 -6.81 -4.96 -1.99
C GLY A 52 -5.76 -5.11 -3.10
N PHE A 53 -6.12 -5.75 -4.21
CA PHE A 53 -5.22 -5.89 -5.36
C PHE A 53 -4.84 -4.55 -5.98
N TYR A 54 -5.81 -3.66 -6.24
CA TYR A 54 -5.54 -2.33 -6.79
C TYR A 54 -4.75 -1.45 -5.84
N SER A 55 -4.99 -1.55 -4.53
CA SER A 55 -4.19 -0.87 -3.50
C SER A 55 -2.74 -1.36 -3.50
N CYS A 56 -2.52 -2.67 -3.56
CA CYS A 56 -1.20 -3.28 -3.64
C CYS A 56 -0.45 -2.84 -4.92
N LEU A 57 -1.16 -2.80 -6.05
CA LEU A 57 -0.61 -2.36 -7.34
C LEU A 57 -0.20 -0.88 -7.29
N ALA A 58 -1.04 -0.03 -6.70
CA ALA A 58 -0.74 1.39 -6.53
C ALA A 58 0.50 1.60 -5.67
N GLY A 59 0.60 0.92 -4.52
CA GLY A 59 1.77 0.97 -3.65
C GLY A 59 3.04 0.47 -4.33
N PHE A 60 2.96 -0.62 -5.11
CA PHE A 60 4.10 -1.12 -5.87
C PHE A 60 4.61 -0.12 -6.93
N ILE A 61 3.70 0.47 -7.70
CA ILE A 61 4.05 1.49 -8.71
C ILE A 61 4.65 2.71 -8.02
N GLY A 62 4.00 3.21 -6.96
CA GLY A 62 4.46 4.38 -6.20
C GLY A 62 5.86 4.19 -5.63
N MET A 63 6.11 3.08 -4.93
CA MET A 63 7.43 2.77 -4.38
C MET A 63 8.51 2.69 -5.46
N ARG A 64 8.19 2.12 -6.61
CA ARG A 64 9.15 2.00 -7.71
C ARG A 64 9.51 3.36 -8.32
N ILE A 65 8.53 4.24 -8.45
CA ILE A 65 8.75 5.61 -8.94
C ILE A 65 9.52 6.44 -7.91
N ALA A 66 9.10 6.42 -6.64
CA ALA A 66 9.78 7.15 -5.56
C ALA A 66 11.26 6.77 -5.48
N THR A 67 11.57 5.48 -5.36
CA THR A 67 12.97 5.02 -5.26
C THR A 67 13.82 5.32 -6.51
N SER A 68 13.19 5.37 -7.70
CA SER A 68 13.90 5.74 -8.93
C SER A 68 14.13 7.25 -9.04
N SER A 69 13.36 8.06 -8.33
CA SER A 69 13.42 9.52 -8.37
C SER A 69 14.39 10.11 -7.35
N ASN A 70 14.76 9.38 -6.29
CA ASN A 70 15.59 9.89 -5.21
C ASN A 70 16.92 10.50 -5.70
N ALA A 71 17.66 9.76 -6.51
CA ALA A 71 18.93 10.24 -7.06
C ALA A 71 18.75 11.47 -7.97
N ARG A 72 17.66 11.52 -8.73
CA ARG A 72 17.35 12.67 -9.60
C ARG A 72 16.97 13.89 -8.79
N THR A 73 16.20 13.70 -7.72
CA THR A 73 15.81 14.78 -6.79
C THR A 73 17.04 15.32 -6.07
N ALA A 74 17.91 14.47 -5.56
CA ALA A 74 19.16 14.86 -4.91
C ALA A 74 20.06 15.66 -5.86
N ASN A 75 20.27 15.17 -7.08
CA ASN A 75 21.06 15.88 -8.09
C ASN A 75 20.43 17.24 -8.48
N ALA A 76 19.13 17.30 -8.64
CA ALA A 76 18.46 18.56 -8.95
C ALA A 76 18.51 19.56 -7.76
N ALA A 77 18.45 19.07 -6.54
CA ALA A 77 18.54 19.87 -5.33
C ALA A 77 19.94 20.46 -5.11
N SER A 78 21.00 19.78 -5.57
CA SER A 78 22.38 20.31 -5.53
C SER A 78 22.57 21.53 -6.43
N GLU A 79 21.73 21.69 -7.48
CA GLU A 79 21.79 22.87 -8.35
C GLU A 79 20.92 24.00 -7.81
N SER A 80 19.68 23.72 -7.39
CA SER A 80 18.82 24.66 -6.70
C SER A 80 17.63 23.99 -6.02
N LEU A 81 17.16 24.57 -4.92
CA LEU A 81 15.98 24.11 -4.18
C LEU A 81 14.74 23.98 -5.10
N ASN A 82 14.50 24.97 -5.96
CA ASN A 82 13.34 24.96 -6.87
C ASN A 82 13.40 23.82 -7.90
N ARG A 83 14.59 23.46 -8.40
CA ARG A 83 14.75 22.31 -9.29
C ARG A 83 14.50 21.02 -8.56
N GLY A 84 15.06 20.85 -7.38
CA GLY A 84 14.82 19.67 -6.52
C GLY A 84 13.33 19.50 -6.20
N LEU A 85 12.66 20.57 -5.76
CA LEU A 85 11.24 20.56 -5.46
C LEU A 85 10.38 20.18 -6.67
N ARG A 86 10.70 20.71 -7.85
CA ARG A 86 9.95 20.37 -9.09
C ARG A 86 10.06 18.89 -9.44
N VAL A 87 11.24 18.29 -9.30
CA VAL A 87 11.44 16.85 -9.56
C VAL A 87 10.69 16.02 -8.51
N ALA A 88 10.76 16.40 -7.24
CA ALA A 88 10.06 15.72 -6.15
C ALA A 88 8.54 15.75 -6.34
N ILE A 89 7.96 16.93 -6.62
CA ILE A 89 6.51 17.08 -6.88
C ILE A 89 6.08 16.26 -8.11
N SER A 90 6.88 16.29 -9.18
CA SER A 90 6.58 15.49 -10.38
C SER A 90 6.54 13.99 -10.08
N SER A 91 7.47 13.49 -9.25
CA SER A 91 7.47 12.10 -8.80
C SER A 91 6.27 11.77 -7.91
N GLY A 92 5.97 12.63 -6.94
CA GLY A 92 4.81 12.46 -6.04
C GLY A 92 3.48 12.50 -6.80
N SER A 93 3.37 13.33 -7.84
CA SER A 93 2.18 13.41 -8.68
C SER A 93 1.86 12.09 -9.38
N VAL A 94 2.88 11.33 -9.79
CA VAL A 94 2.67 10.00 -10.40
C VAL A 94 1.98 9.07 -9.41
N MET A 95 2.41 9.08 -8.13
CA MET A 95 1.76 8.28 -7.08
C MET A 95 0.30 8.73 -6.88
N GLY A 96 0.07 10.02 -6.71
CA GLY A 96 -1.28 10.56 -6.52
C GLY A 96 -2.24 10.19 -7.66
N PHE A 97 -1.83 10.40 -8.91
CA PHE A 97 -2.65 10.03 -10.07
C PHE A 97 -2.84 8.52 -10.21
N THR A 98 -1.85 7.71 -9.85
CA THR A 98 -1.98 6.25 -9.88
C THR A 98 -3.01 5.77 -8.87
N VAL A 99 -2.97 6.25 -7.63
CA VAL A 99 -3.94 5.87 -6.59
C VAL A 99 -5.36 6.27 -6.98
N VAL A 100 -5.54 7.54 -7.38
CA VAL A 100 -6.87 8.04 -7.79
C VAL A 100 -7.37 7.32 -9.04
N GLY A 101 -6.51 7.17 -10.06
CA GLY A 101 -6.88 6.52 -11.31
C GLY A 101 -7.27 5.05 -11.14
N LEU A 102 -6.47 4.28 -10.39
CA LEU A 102 -6.77 2.87 -10.12
C LEU A 102 -8.00 2.71 -9.23
N GLY A 103 -8.17 3.57 -8.21
CA GLY A 103 -9.35 3.56 -7.36
C GLY A 103 -10.63 3.89 -8.13
N MET A 104 -10.63 4.93 -8.95
CA MET A 104 -11.78 5.26 -9.80
C MET A 104 -12.09 4.16 -10.81
N LEU A 105 -11.05 3.55 -11.39
CA LEU A 105 -11.21 2.45 -12.34
C LEU A 105 -11.87 1.25 -11.68
N ASP A 106 -11.40 0.83 -10.51
CA ASP A 106 -11.95 -0.30 -9.76
C ASP A 106 -13.42 -0.06 -9.38
N ILE A 107 -13.72 1.09 -8.77
CA ILE A 107 -15.11 1.48 -8.42
C ILE A 107 -16.00 1.52 -9.65
N THR A 108 -15.53 2.07 -10.76
CA THR A 108 -16.28 2.17 -12.01
C THR A 108 -16.58 0.79 -12.58
N ILE A 109 -15.59 -0.10 -12.63
CA ILE A 109 -15.77 -1.49 -13.09
C ILE A 109 -16.82 -2.20 -12.25
N TRP A 110 -16.71 -2.11 -10.91
CA TRP A 110 -17.67 -2.73 -10.00
C TRP A 110 -19.07 -2.17 -10.18
N PHE A 111 -19.22 -0.85 -10.30
CA PHE A 111 -20.52 -0.21 -10.51
C PHE A 111 -21.20 -0.71 -11.78
N PHE A 112 -20.49 -0.68 -12.92
CA PHE A 112 -21.04 -1.13 -14.20
C PHE A 112 -21.34 -2.63 -14.20
N LEU A 113 -20.48 -3.44 -13.60
CA LEU A 113 -20.64 -4.88 -13.52
C LEU A 113 -21.86 -5.27 -12.68
N LEU A 114 -22.03 -4.68 -11.50
CA LEU A 114 -23.17 -4.94 -10.63
C LEU A 114 -24.46 -4.44 -11.25
N ARG A 115 -24.47 -3.23 -11.79
CA ARG A 115 -25.66 -2.59 -12.33
C ARG A 115 -26.16 -3.24 -13.63
N TYR A 116 -25.25 -3.41 -14.59
CA TYR A 116 -25.66 -3.81 -15.95
C TYR A 116 -25.44 -5.30 -16.25
N ALA A 117 -24.44 -5.96 -15.67
CA ALA A 117 -24.23 -7.38 -15.90
C ALA A 117 -25.02 -8.27 -14.94
N PHE A 118 -25.15 -7.87 -13.68
CA PHE A 118 -25.86 -8.64 -12.65
C PHE A 118 -27.25 -8.08 -12.31
N GLY A 119 -27.64 -6.91 -12.83
CA GLY A 119 -28.97 -6.36 -12.66
C GLY A 119 -29.31 -5.98 -11.22
N ILE A 120 -28.32 -5.57 -10.42
CA ILE A 120 -28.53 -5.14 -9.05
C ILE A 120 -28.91 -3.66 -9.05
N ASP A 121 -30.19 -3.38 -8.84
CA ASP A 121 -30.75 -2.03 -8.86
C ASP A 121 -30.89 -1.40 -7.47
N ASP A 122 -30.83 -2.21 -6.42
CA ASP A 122 -30.93 -1.71 -5.04
C ASP A 122 -29.67 -0.90 -4.66
N PRO A 123 -29.82 0.41 -4.37
CA PRO A 123 -28.70 1.27 -3.99
C PRO A 123 -27.99 0.82 -2.70
N VAL A 124 -28.72 0.19 -1.78
CA VAL A 124 -28.16 -0.29 -0.50
C VAL A 124 -27.25 -1.49 -0.75
N ALA A 125 -27.71 -2.44 -1.57
CA ALA A 125 -26.89 -3.59 -1.94
C ALA A 125 -25.63 -3.18 -2.72
N LEU A 126 -25.76 -2.26 -3.69
CA LEU A 126 -24.64 -1.68 -4.42
C LEU A 126 -23.64 -0.99 -3.46
N GLY A 127 -24.17 -0.12 -2.59
CA GLY A 127 -23.35 0.62 -1.62
C GLY A 127 -22.56 -0.31 -0.70
N ASN A 128 -23.18 -1.35 -0.18
CA ASN A 128 -22.53 -2.33 0.70
C ASN A 128 -21.38 -3.06 0.01
N ILE A 129 -21.56 -3.46 -1.25
CA ILE A 129 -20.49 -4.14 -2.01
C ILE A 129 -19.34 -3.17 -2.30
N MET A 130 -19.65 -1.93 -2.68
CA MET A 130 -18.62 -0.90 -2.95
C MET A 130 -17.86 -0.47 -1.70
N VAL A 131 -18.53 -0.39 -0.55
CA VAL A 131 -17.85 -0.15 0.75
C VAL A 131 -16.87 -1.28 1.07
N MET A 132 -17.23 -2.54 0.81
CA MET A 132 -16.34 -3.66 1.06
C MET A 132 -15.14 -3.70 0.09
N ASN A 133 -15.30 -3.20 -1.13
CA ASN A 133 -14.18 -2.94 -2.03
C ASN A 133 -13.21 -1.91 -1.44
N GLY A 134 -13.73 -0.76 -0.97
CA GLY A 134 -12.95 0.26 -0.29
C GLY A 134 -12.28 -0.25 0.99
N MET A 135 -12.95 -1.13 1.75
CA MET A 135 -12.37 -1.77 2.93
C MET A 135 -11.18 -2.67 2.55
N GLY A 136 -11.26 -3.43 1.45
CA GLY A 136 -10.16 -4.24 0.95
C GLY A 136 -8.93 -3.40 0.63
N ALA A 137 -9.12 -2.29 -0.07
CA ALA A 137 -8.07 -1.34 -0.39
C ALA A 137 -7.45 -0.71 0.86
N SER A 138 -8.29 -0.23 1.79
CA SER A 138 -7.86 0.39 3.05
C SER A 138 -7.12 -0.59 3.95
N PHE A 139 -7.56 -1.85 3.99
CA PHE A 139 -6.94 -2.89 4.80
C PHE A 139 -5.51 -3.18 4.31
N MET A 140 -5.34 -3.34 2.99
CA MET A 140 -4.03 -3.54 2.39
C MET A 140 -3.09 -2.34 2.67
N ALA A 141 -3.58 -1.12 2.46
CA ALA A 141 -2.82 0.11 2.71
C ALA A 141 -2.45 0.26 4.20
N LEU A 142 -3.38 -0.05 5.13
CA LEU A 142 -3.14 0.03 6.57
C LEU A 142 -1.97 -0.86 6.99
N PHE A 143 -1.98 -2.13 6.58
CA PHE A 143 -0.91 -3.05 6.93
C PHE A 143 0.42 -2.68 6.27
N ALA A 144 0.39 -2.19 5.04
CA ALA A 144 1.57 -1.66 4.38
C ALA A 144 2.18 -0.49 5.16
N ARG A 145 1.36 0.48 5.55
CA ARG A 145 1.78 1.69 6.26
C ARG A 145 2.25 1.40 7.68
N VAL A 146 1.51 0.61 8.46
CA VAL A 146 1.90 0.25 9.84
C VAL A 146 3.17 -0.59 9.84
N GLY A 147 3.26 -1.59 8.98
CA GLY A 147 4.46 -2.41 8.83
C GLY A 147 5.69 -1.59 8.38
N GLY A 148 5.48 -0.63 7.46
CA GLY A 148 6.50 0.32 7.02
C GLY A 148 7.00 1.18 8.15
N GLY A 149 6.11 1.82 8.90
CA GLY A 149 6.46 2.68 10.03
C GLY A 149 7.20 1.94 11.15
N ILE A 150 6.80 0.70 11.47
CA ILE A 150 7.53 -0.14 12.44
C ILE A 150 8.93 -0.46 11.93
N TYR A 151 9.05 -0.83 10.66
CA TYR A 151 10.36 -1.13 10.05
C TYR A 151 11.27 0.09 10.05
N THR A 152 10.77 1.26 9.66
CA THR A 152 11.51 2.53 9.66
C THR A 152 12.07 2.84 11.05
N LYS A 153 11.22 2.79 12.07
CA LYS A 153 11.67 3.07 13.45
C LYS A 153 12.65 2.02 13.99
N ALA A 154 12.48 0.77 13.64
CA ALA A 154 13.45 -0.27 14.02
C ALA A 154 14.80 -0.09 13.32
N ALA A 155 14.81 0.33 12.06
CA ALA A 155 16.03 0.59 11.31
C ALA A 155 16.77 1.83 11.83
N ASP A 156 16.05 2.93 12.07
CA ASP A 156 16.55 4.18 12.63
C ASP A 156 17.22 3.96 13.99
N VAL A 157 16.48 3.40 14.96
CA VAL A 157 17.03 3.10 16.29
C VAL A 157 18.21 2.11 16.22
N GLY A 158 18.12 1.09 15.36
CA GLY A 158 19.21 0.12 15.17
C GLY A 158 20.47 0.76 14.58
N ALA A 159 20.32 1.65 13.59
CA ALA A 159 21.41 2.38 12.98
C ALA A 159 22.11 3.30 13.99
N ASP A 160 21.33 4.00 14.80
CA ASP A 160 21.82 4.88 15.86
C ASP A 160 22.59 4.12 16.96
N LEU A 161 22.06 3.01 17.42
CA LEU A 161 22.73 2.19 18.44
C LEU A 161 24.09 1.69 17.95
N VAL A 162 24.14 1.12 16.74
CA VAL A 162 25.40 0.60 16.17
C VAL A 162 26.37 1.75 15.86
N GLY A 163 25.90 2.82 15.25
CA GLY A 163 26.75 3.95 14.86
C GLY A 163 27.24 4.75 16.07
N LYS A 164 26.34 5.33 16.83
CA LYS A 164 26.70 6.26 17.91
C LYS A 164 27.24 5.56 19.14
N VAL A 165 26.63 4.45 19.54
CA VAL A 165 26.97 3.80 20.83
C VAL A 165 28.13 2.79 20.67
N GLU A 166 28.06 1.92 19.69
CA GLU A 166 29.09 0.87 19.52
C GLU A 166 30.32 1.37 18.73
N ALA A 167 30.09 2.04 17.60
CA ALA A 167 31.16 2.45 16.70
C ALA A 167 31.70 3.86 16.97
N GLY A 168 30.98 4.69 17.75
CA GLY A 168 31.37 6.08 18.06
C GLY A 168 31.47 6.97 16.83
N ILE A 169 30.71 6.71 15.78
CA ILE A 169 30.65 7.49 14.56
C ILE A 169 29.42 8.38 14.53
N PRO A 170 29.44 9.49 13.77
CA PRO A 170 28.29 10.37 13.62
C PRO A 170 27.05 9.66 13.07
N GLU A 171 25.89 10.25 13.29
CA GLU A 171 24.62 9.86 12.67
C GLU A 171 24.75 9.87 11.14
N ASP A 172 24.09 8.95 10.48
CA ASP A 172 24.10 8.81 9.00
C ASP A 172 25.50 8.63 8.36
N ASP A 173 26.49 8.23 9.13
CA ASP A 173 27.85 8.01 8.59
C ASP A 173 27.82 6.87 7.58
N PRO A 174 28.36 7.05 6.34
CA PRO A 174 28.37 6.04 5.29
C PRO A 174 29.17 4.78 5.64
N ARG A 175 29.98 4.81 6.70
CA ARG A 175 30.68 3.64 7.24
C ARG A 175 29.76 2.70 8.02
N ASN A 176 28.60 3.20 8.47
CA ASN A 176 27.62 2.38 9.16
C ASN A 176 26.68 1.70 8.13
N PRO A 177 26.78 0.39 7.94
CA PRO A 177 25.90 -0.30 6.97
C PRO A 177 24.42 -0.25 7.33
N ALA A 178 24.07 0.02 8.59
CA ALA A 178 22.70 0.17 9.04
C ALA A 178 22.02 1.44 8.48
N THR A 179 22.78 2.48 8.11
CA THR A 179 22.27 3.67 7.44
C THR A 179 21.56 3.34 6.12
N ILE A 180 21.97 2.27 5.43
CA ILE A 180 21.24 1.82 4.23
C ILE A 180 19.84 1.30 4.60
N ALA A 181 19.70 0.57 5.69
CA ALA A 181 18.43 0.04 6.15
C ALA A 181 17.50 1.18 6.61
N ASP A 182 18.06 2.19 7.28
CA ASP A 182 17.37 3.39 7.71
C ASP A 182 16.81 4.17 6.51
N ASN A 183 17.64 4.53 5.54
CA ASN A 183 17.20 5.18 4.29
C ASN A 183 16.16 4.36 3.49
N VAL A 184 16.22 3.03 3.53
CA VAL A 184 15.18 2.17 2.94
C VAL A 184 13.89 2.28 3.74
N GLY A 185 14.00 2.37 5.07
CA GLY A 185 12.88 2.55 5.98
C GLY A 185 12.11 3.83 5.68
N ASP A 186 12.80 4.95 5.54
CA ASP A 186 12.19 6.25 5.21
C ASP A 186 11.38 6.18 3.91
N ASN A 187 11.94 5.60 2.84
CA ASN A 187 11.20 5.43 1.60
C ASN A 187 9.95 4.56 1.77
N VAL A 188 10.01 3.55 2.62
CA VAL A 188 8.87 2.66 2.88
C VAL A 188 7.83 3.34 3.76
N GLY A 189 8.24 4.07 4.80
CA GLY A 189 7.34 4.76 5.70
C GLY A 189 6.55 5.88 5.03
N ASP A 190 7.16 6.57 4.06
CA ASP A 190 6.59 7.73 3.41
C ASP A 190 5.74 7.41 2.17
N VAL A 191 6.00 6.29 1.51
CA VAL A 191 5.37 5.94 0.22
C VAL A 191 4.37 4.77 0.33
N ALA A 192 4.48 3.90 1.32
CA ALA A 192 3.65 2.69 1.46
C ALA A 192 2.23 2.92 2.05
#